data_a5b64bb72871883b90103e299400b75e
#
_entry.id   a5b64bb72871883b90103e299400b75e
#
_cell.length_a   1.000
_cell.length_b   1.000
_cell.length_c   1.000
_cell.angle_alpha   90.00
_cell.angle_beta   90.00
_cell.angle_gamma   90.00
#
_symmetry.space_group_name_H-M   'P 1'
#
loop_
_entity.id
_entity.type
_entity.pdbx_description
1 polymer ?
#
loop_
_entity_poly.entity_id
_entity_poly.type
_entity_poly.pdbx_seq_one_letter_code
_entity_poly.pdbx_strand_id
1 'polypeptide(L)'
;MKYCKKLFALLAAALLCMALTLPAGAAAPLVRDECGVFDSDTLADLEEQAEGASDGHDVDVYFLVVDDIGDADQRDYAKNYYISNGLGYGDEQSGILFLLAVGSRKYVTITYGEGVTAFTDYRIEQQEDEIVPQLSDEEWADAAYTYIDMCDYALDYYADYGEPIDVDNDIGLEDLLIAMIFPLGISAFICLILYHRMKTARQKTEADEYMPGFTLRVKRDRYTHTTRERTYDPPQKESHSSGGSSVDSDGFGGSSGGSF
;
A
#
# COMPACT_ATOMS: atom_id res chain seq x y z
N MET A 1 14.84 22.49 67.73
CA MET A 1 15.05 21.17 67.09
C MET A 1 13.88 20.70 66.18
N LYS A 2 12.61 20.95 66.49
CA LYS A 2 11.46 20.49 65.66
C LYS A 2 11.36 21.18 64.27
N TYR A 3 11.76 22.43 64.15
CA TYR A 3 11.73 23.19 62.87
C TYR A 3 12.86 22.76 61.93
N CYS A 4 14.05 22.44 62.45
CA CYS A 4 15.18 21.99 61.66
C CYS A 4 14.91 20.65 60.95
N LYS A 5 14.20 19.73 61.63
CA LYS A 5 13.80 18.44 61.04
C LYS A 5 12.75 18.59 59.94
N LYS A 6 11.80 19.56 60.08
CA LYS A 6 10.79 19.89 59.06
C LYS A 6 11.41 20.55 57.82
N LEU A 7 12.40 21.44 58.06
CA LEU A 7 13.12 22.10 56.98
C LEU A 7 13.95 21.09 56.18
N PHE A 8 14.62 20.19 56.88
CA PHE A 8 15.40 19.11 56.24
C PHE A 8 14.52 18.12 55.46
N ALA A 9 13.33 17.77 55.96
CA ALA A 9 12.37 16.94 55.27
C ALA A 9 11.80 17.64 54.03
N LEU A 10 11.54 18.94 54.06
CA LEU A 10 11.10 19.72 52.92
C LEU A 10 12.20 19.84 51.85
N LEU A 11 13.44 20.05 52.29
CA LEU A 11 14.59 20.11 51.37
C LEU A 11 14.87 18.75 50.71
N ALA A 12 14.75 17.66 51.48
CA ALA A 12 14.88 16.29 50.95
C ALA A 12 13.75 15.94 49.95
N ALA A 13 12.51 16.37 50.23
CA ALA A 13 11.38 16.21 49.32
C ALA A 13 11.54 16.99 48.03
N ALA A 14 12.04 18.26 48.12
CA ALA A 14 12.33 19.08 46.96
C ALA A 14 13.47 18.49 46.09
N LEU A 15 14.53 17.96 46.72
CA LEU A 15 15.60 17.25 46.04
C LEU A 15 15.13 15.96 45.37
N LEU A 16 14.22 15.23 46.02
CA LEU A 16 13.63 14.02 45.45
C LEU A 16 12.73 14.30 44.24
N CYS A 17 11.95 15.40 44.29
CA CYS A 17 11.16 15.86 43.13
C CYS A 17 12.06 16.35 41.99
N MET A 18 13.21 16.94 42.24
CA MET A 18 14.18 17.37 41.23
C MET A 18 14.90 16.16 40.58
N ALA A 19 15.07 15.07 41.33
CA ALA A 19 15.69 13.84 40.80
C ALA A 19 14.74 12.97 39.94
N LEU A 20 13.43 13.28 39.96
CA LEU A 20 12.41 12.59 39.14
C LEU A 20 12.14 13.25 37.78
N THR A 21 12.74 14.41 37.51
CA THR A 21 12.83 14.94 36.16
C THR A 21 13.99 14.28 35.44
N LEU A 22 13.85 12.98 35.15
CA LEU A 22 14.62 12.36 34.06
C LEU A 22 14.27 13.20 32.81
N PRO A 23 15.25 13.73 32.08
CA PRO A 23 14.92 14.18 30.76
C PRO A 23 14.31 12.94 30.06
N ALA A 24 13.04 13.00 29.71
CA ALA A 24 12.52 12.17 28.65
C ALA A 24 13.53 12.36 27.52
N GLY A 25 14.30 11.32 27.17
CA GLY A 25 15.18 11.39 26.04
C GLY A 25 14.32 11.97 24.92
N ALA A 26 14.73 13.09 24.36
CA ALA A 26 14.00 13.66 23.24
C ALA A 26 13.89 12.53 22.23
N ALA A 27 12.66 12.14 21.89
CA ALA A 27 12.43 11.17 20.85
C ALA A 27 13.20 11.64 19.61
N ALA A 28 13.78 10.72 18.89
CA ALA A 28 14.45 11.07 17.66
C ALA A 28 13.42 11.72 16.73
N PRO A 29 13.74 12.84 16.03
CA PRO A 29 12.79 13.45 15.12
C PRO A 29 12.39 12.44 14.05
N LEU A 30 11.10 12.46 13.69
CA LEU A 30 10.53 11.56 12.69
C LEU A 30 10.93 11.96 11.27
N VAL A 31 11.04 13.29 11.03
CA VAL A 31 11.52 13.83 9.75
C VAL A 31 12.92 14.36 9.91
N ARG A 32 13.87 13.81 9.16
CA ARG A 32 15.28 14.20 9.21
C ARG A 32 15.77 14.65 7.86
N ASP A 33 16.17 15.88 7.77
CA ASP A 33 16.78 16.47 6.59
C ASP A 33 18.25 16.81 6.88
N GLU A 34 19.17 15.93 6.45
CA GLU A 34 20.60 16.10 6.67
C GLU A 34 21.25 16.99 5.61
N CYS A 35 20.55 17.30 4.51
CA CYS A 35 21.09 18.13 3.42
C CYS A 35 20.39 19.48 3.24
N GLY A 36 19.31 19.73 3.98
CA GLY A 36 18.64 21.03 3.99
C GLY A 36 17.83 21.31 2.73
N VAL A 37 17.10 20.31 2.23
CA VAL A 37 16.19 20.47 1.09
C VAL A 37 14.87 21.11 1.51
N PHE A 38 14.50 21.00 2.80
CA PHE A 38 13.31 21.63 3.37
C PHE A 38 13.67 22.94 4.06
N ASP A 39 12.81 23.93 3.96
CA ASP A 39 12.89 25.08 4.85
C ASP A 39 12.38 24.73 6.27
N SER A 40 12.64 25.62 7.23
CA SER A 40 12.32 25.36 8.64
C SER A 40 10.83 25.18 8.92
N ASP A 41 9.99 25.89 8.17
CA ASP A 41 8.54 25.86 8.37
C ASP A 41 7.98 24.54 7.79
N THR A 42 8.40 24.16 6.58
CA THR A 42 8.07 22.85 5.97
C THR A 42 8.54 21.68 6.83
N LEU A 43 9.76 21.76 7.38
CA LEU A 43 10.29 20.69 8.23
C LEU A 43 9.46 20.54 9.53
N ALA A 44 9.03 21.65 10.12
CA ALA A 44 8.19 21.64 11.31
C ALA A 44 6.79 21.07 11.01
N ASP A 45 6.19 21.45 9.88
CA ASP A 45 4.88 20.95 9.45
C ASP A 45 4.94 19.44 9.15
N LEU A 46 5.99 18.98 8.46
CA LEU A 46 6.20 17.55 8.18
C LEU A 46 6.40 16.74 9.47
N GLU A 47 7.15 17.27 10.45
CA GLU A 47 7.32 16.63 11.76
C GLU A 47 5.98 16.50 12.49
N GLU A 48 5.17 17.60 12.55
CA GLU A 48 3.83 17.57 13.16
C GLU A 48 2.92 16.53 12.49
N GLN A 49 2.97 16.43 11.15
CA GLN A 49 2.18 15.45 10.41
C GLN A 49 2.66 14.01 10.68
N ALA A 50 3.98 13.78 10.71
CA ALA A 50 4.54 12.47 11.01
C ALA A 50 4.25 12.03 12.46
N GLU A 51 4.29 12.97 13.43
CA GLU A 51 3.86 12.75 14.81
C GLU A 51 2.37 12.35 14.83
N GLY A 52 1.51 13.06 14.07
CA GLY A 52 0.08 12.74 13.94
C GLY A 52 -0.15 11.35 13.38
N ALA A 53 0.54 10.98 12.32
CA ALA A 53 0.44 9.66 11.69
C ALA A 53 0.97 8.51 12.58
N SER A 54 1.89 8.80 13.49
CA SER A 54 2.44 7.82 14.43
C SER A 54 1.59 7.68 15.70
N ASP A 55 0.85 8.74 16.08
CA ASP A 55 0.13 8.80 17.36
C ASP A 55 -1.01 7.78 17.41
N GLY A 56 -0.97 6.90 18.40
CA GLY A 56 -2.00 5.90 18.64
C GLY A 56 -1.87 4.59 17.86
N HIS A 57 -0.86 4.44 17.02
CA HIS A 57 -0.67 3.25 16.18
C HIS A 57 0.45 2.29 16.60
N ASP A 58 1.23 2.67 17.62
CA ASP A 58 2.40 1.90 18.08
C ASP A 58 3.44 1.64 16.95
N VAL A 59 3.46 2.48 15.92
CA VAL A 59 4.35 2.43 14.75
C VAL A 59 4.82 3.83 14.41
N ASP A 60 6.11 4.09 14.41
CA ASP A 60 6.67 5.39 14.03
C ASP A 60 6.86 5.51 12.52
N VAL A 61 6.50 6.68 11.97
CA VAL A 61 6.65 7.00 10.55
C VAL A 61 7.83 7.94 10.35
N TYR A 62 8.89 7.47 9.68
CA TYR A 62 10.13 8.23 9.47
C TYR A 62 10.33 8.63 8.02
N PHE A 63 10.79 9.86 7.79
CA PHE A 63 11.26 10.35 6.50
C PHE A 63 12.69 10.87 6.64
N LEU A 64 13.65 10.24 5.99
CA LEU A 64 15.07 10.58 6.08
C LEU A 64 15.59 11.08 4.74
N VAL A 65 16.11 12.31 4.71
CA VAL A 65 16.77 12.88 3.54
C VAL A 65 18.27 12.98 3.79
N VAL A 66 19.06 12.39 2.90
CA VAL A 66 20.51 12.48 2.90
C VAL A 66 21.01 12.94 1.53
N ASP A 67 22.22 13.48 1.45
CA ASP A 67 22.78 13.92 0.18
C ASP A 67 23.20 12.71 -0.68
N ASP A 68 24.10 11.88 -0.18
CA ASP A 68 24.63 10.73 -0.91
C ASP A 68 24.90 9.55 0.04
N ILE A 69 24.64 8.36 -0.45
CA ILE A 69 24.95 7.11 0.27
C ILE A 69 26.20 6.39 -0.29
N GLY A 70 26.86 7.02 -1.29
CA GLY A 70 28.03 6.47 -1.95
C GLY A 70 27.75 5.17 -2.68
N ASP A 71 28.69 4.21 -2.55
CA ASP A 71 28.58 2.86 -3.13
C ASP A 71 27.73 1.90 -2.26
N ALA A 72 27.15 2.38 -1.15
CA ALA A 72 26.33 1.55 -0.28
C ALA A 72 25.03 1.13 -0.98
N ASP A 73 24.60 -0.09 -0.67
CA ASP A 73 23.24 -0.51 -0.96
C ASP A 73 22.26 0.33 -0.12
N GLN A 74 21.21 0.86 -0.77
CA GLN A 74 20.25 1.76 -0.10
C GLN A 74 19.52 1.09 1.06
N ARG A 75 19.16 -0.18 0.90
CA ARG A 75 18.47 -0.96 1.93
C ARG A 75 19.38 -1.22 3.13
N ASP A 76 20.62 -1.61 2.89
CA ASP A 76 21.60 -1.82 3.95
C ASP A 76 21.92 -0.51 4.68
N TYR A 77 21.99 0.60 3.95
CA TYR A 77 22.19 1.91 4.55
C TYR A 77 21.03 2.30 5.46
N ALA A 78 19.80 2.18 4.98
CA ALA A 78 18.59 2.50 5.73
C ALA A 78 18.45 1.63 7.01
N LYS A 79 18.69 0.33 6.92
CA LYS A 79 18.69 -0.60 8.06
C LYS A 79 19.74 -0.22 9.11
N ASN A 80 20.97 0.05 8.68
CA ASN A 80 22.04 0.46 9.58
C ASN A 80 21.70 1.79 10.26
N TYR A 81 21.13 2.71 9.51
CA TYR A 81 20.69 3.99 10.06
C TYR A 81 19.60 3.80 11.11
N TYR A 82 18.59 3.00 10.81
CA TYR A 82 17.49 2.67 11.71
C TYR A 82 17.97 2.10 13.05
N ILE A 83 18.78 1.04 12.99
CA ILE A 83 19.33 0.37 14.17
C ILE A 83 20.28 1.29 14.96
N SER A 84 21.20 1.99 14.28
CA SER A 84 22.21 2.81 14.92
C SER A 84 21.65 4.02 15.66
N ASN A 85 20.51 4.53 15.19
CA ASN A 85 19.80 5.66 15.82
C ASN A 85 18.72 5.19 16.79
N GLY A 86 18.49 3.87 16.94
CA GLY A 86 17.47 3.32 17.83
C GLY A 86 16.07 3.80 17.46
N LEU A 87 15.77 3.85 16.15
CA LEU A 87 14.47 4.29 15.65
C LEU A 87 13.39 3.25 15.93
N GLY A 88 12.14 3.68 15.90
CA GLY A 88 10.95 2.86 16.06
C GLY A 88 10.29 2.99 17.42
N TYR A 89 8.99 2.75 17.43
CA TYR A 89 8.14 2.85 18.60
C TYR A 89 8.38 1.69 19.58
N GLY A 90 8.52 2.03 20.84
CA GLY A 90 8.57 1.07 21.94
C GLY A 90 9.81 0.17 21.97
N ASP A 91 9.72 -0.91 22.75
CA ASP A 91 10.84 -1.87 22.92
C ASP A 91 11.05 -2.74 21.66
N GLU A 92 10.02 -2.89 20.83
CA GLU A 92 10.05 -3.65 19.58
C GLU A 92 10.56 -2.82 18.40
N GLN A 93 10.77 -1.53 18.62
CA GLN A 93 11.25 -0.58 17.60
C GLN A 93 10.41 -0.63 16.32
N SER A 94 9.08 -0.64 16.47
CA SER A 94 8.15 -0.73 15.34
C SER A 94 8.13 0.56 14.52
N GLY A 95 8.25 0.46 13.20
CA GLY A 95 8.20 1.64 12.34
C GLY A 95 8.35 1.35 10.86
N ILE A 96 8.17 2.42 10.09
CA ILE A 96 8.46 2.49 8.66
C ILE A 96 9.39 3.68 8.40
N LEU A 97 10.40 3.49 7.57
CA LEU A 97 11.37 4.52 7.18
C LEU A 97 11.45 4.63 5.67
N PHE A 98 11.20 5.83 5.14
CA PHE A 98 11.55 6.20 3.78
C PHE A 98 12.89 6.91 3.76
N LEU A 99 13.87 6.37 3.06
CA LEU A 99 15.15 6.99 2.80
C LEU A 99 15.15 7.63 1.42
N LEU A 100 15.47 8.91 1.37
CA LEU A 100 15.71 9.68 0.14
C LEU A 100 17.17 10.12 0.09
N ALA A 101 17.96 9.65 -0.87
CA ALA A 101 19.30 10.11 -1.14
C ALA A 101 19.31 10.99 -2.39
N VAL A 102 19.27 12.32 -2.17
CA VAL A 102 19.02 13.33 -3.22
C VAL A 102 20.16 13.36 -4.24
N GLY A 103 21.40 13.40 -3.78
CA GLY A 103 22.58 13.51 -4.67
C GLY A 103 22.83 12.25 -5.49
N SER A 104 22.56 11.07 -4.95
CA SER A 104 22.66 9.79 -5.69
C SER A 104 21.36 9.39 -6.38
N ARG A 105 20.27 10.15 -6.22
CA ARG A 105 18.93 9.89 -6.77
C ARG A 105 18.45 8.47 -6.49
N LYS A 106 18.55 8.05 -5.24
CA LYS A 106 18.16 6.73 -4.76
C LYS A 106 17.14 6.87 -3.63
N TYR A 107 16.25 5.90 -3.53
CA TYR A 107 15.31 5.80 -2.42
C TYR A 107 15.12 4.35 -1.99
N VAL A 108 14.59 4.15 -0.81
CA VAL A 108 14.14 2.85 -0.31
C VAL A 108 13.19 3.03 0.85
N THR A 109 12.19 2.17 0.91
CA THR A 109 11.27 2.03 2.06
C THR A 109 11.65 0.77 2.84
N ILE A 110 11.83 0.89 4.14
CA ILE A 110 12.02 -0.25 5.05
C ILE A 110 11.00 -0.21 6.18
N THR A 111 10.58 -1.38 6.64
CA THR A 111 9.68 -1.57 7.78
C THR A 111 10.31 -2.47 8.82
N TYR A 112 9.96 -2.28 10.10
CA TYR A 112 10.41 -3.11 11.19
C TYR A 112 9.34 -3.26 12.29
N GLY A 113 9.36 -4.37 13.03
CA GLY A 113 8.38 -4.67 14.06
C GLY A 113 6.95 -4.76 13.52
N GLU A 114 5.99 -4.13 14.18
CA GLU A 114 4.59 -4.06 13.73
C GLU A 114 4.43 -3.36 12.37
N GLY A 115 5.35 -2.47 12.00
CA GLY A 115 5.38 -1.87 10.68
C GLY A 115 5.42 -2.89 9.54
N VAL A 116 6.07 -4.04 9.73
CA VAL A 116 6.09 -5.13 8.73
C VAL A 116 4.69 -5.71 8.50
N THR A 117 3.86 -5.75 9.56
CA THR A 117 2.50 -6.27 9.47
C THR A 117 1.53 -5.25 8.90
N ALA A 118 1.68 -3.98 9.29
CA ALA A 118 0.81 -2.89 8.85
C ALA A 118 1.03 -2.49 7.38
N PHE A 119 2.28 -2.62 6.89
CA PHE A 119 2.65 -2.23 5.52
C PHE A 119 3.07 -3.46 4.71
N THR A 120 2.15 -3.95 3.86
CA THR A 120 2.43 -5.02 2.90
C THR A 120 3.34 -4.54 1.78
N ASP A 121 4.01 -5.47 1.09
CA ASP A 121 4.82 -5.16 -0.09
C ASP A 121 3.98 -4.42 -1.15
N TYR A 122 2.71 -4.83 -1.31
CA TYR A 122 1.75 -4.17 -2.21
C TYR A 122 1.51 -2.70 -1.82
N ARG A 123 1.30 -2.41 -0.53
CA ARG A 123 1.07 -1.04 -0.07
C ARG A 123 2.30 -0.16 -0.25
N ILE A 124 3.48 -0.72 0.00
CA ILE A 124 4.75 -0.01 -0.21
C ILE A 124 4.96 0.30 -1.70
N GLU A 125 4.69 -0.66 -2.60
CA GLU A 125 4.76 -0.44 -4.04
C GLU A 125 3.83 0.69 -4.50
N GLN A 126 2.58 0.74 -4.01
CA GLN A 126 1.67 1.84 -4.29
C GLN A 126 2.19 3.20 -3.79
N GLN A 127 2.79 3.24 -2.58
CA GLN A 127 3.39 4.46 -2.06
C GLN A 127 4.54 4.94 -2.95
N GLU A 128 5.42 4.04 -3.35
CA GLU A 128 6.55 4.37 -4.20
C GLU A 128 6.11 4.83 -5.60
N ASP A 129 5.09 4.19 -6.18
CA ASP A 129 4.51 4.59 -7.47
C ASP A 129 3.95 6.03 -7.46
N GLU A 130 3.37 6.47 -6.34
CA GLU A 130 2.83 7.83 -6.19
C GLU A 130 3.94 8.86 -5.92
N ILE A 131 4.95 8.49 -5.15
CA ILE A 131 6.00 9.40 -4.68
C ILE A 131 7.10 9.59 -5.73
N VAL A 132 7.51 8.54 -6.45
CA VAL A 132 8.65 8.58 -7.39
C VAL A 132 8.50 9.63 -8.50
N PRO A 133 7.33 9.89 -9.10
CA PRO A 133 7.16 11.01 -10.01
C PRO A 133 7.49 12.37 -9.39
N GLN A 134 7.02 12.63 -8.17
CA GLN A 134 7.29 13.87 -7.43
C GLN A 134 8.79 14.03 -7.12
N LEU A 135 9.45 12.92 -6.74
CA LEU A 135 10.92 12.92 -6.55
C LEU A 135 11.65 13.22 -7.85
N SER A 136 11.15 12.72 -8.98
CA SER A 136 11.75 12.95 -10.30
C SER A 136 11.66 14.42 -10.73
N ASP A 137 10.58 15.10 -10.31
CA ASP A 137 10.33 16.52 -10.56
C ASP A 137 10.96 17.45 -9.49
N GLU A 138 11.70 16.88 -8.53
CA GLU A 138 12.36 17.57 -7.42
C GLU A 138 11.37 18.27 -6.45
N GLU A 139 10.14 17.77 -6.39
CA GLU A 139 9.07 18.23 -5.49
C GLU A 139 9.19 17.51 -4.13
N TRP A 140 10.34 17.70 -3.45
CA TRP A 140 10.72 16.94 -2.25
C TRP A 140 9.71 17.06 -1.10
N ALA A 141 9.16 18.26 -0.88
CA ALA A 141 8.17 18.49 0.15
C ALA A 141 6.86 17.77 -0.14
N ASP A 142 6.38 17.87 -1.38
CA ASP A 142 5.14 17.21 -1.77
C ASP A 142 5.26 15.68 -1.67
N ALA A 143 6.43 15.14 -2.06
CA ALA A 143 6.74 13.72 -1.89
C ALA A 143 6.71 13.29 -0.41
N ALA A 144 7.27 14.11 0.50
CA ALA A 144 7.26 13.82 1.92
C ALA A 144 5.84 13.89 2.52
N TYR A 145 5.05 14.90 2.16
CA TYR A 145 3.65 14.99 2.56
C TYR A 145 2.83 13.81 2.06
N THR A 146 2.97 13.47 0.78
CA THR A 146 2.27 12.32 0.19
C THR A 146 2.62 11.01 0.90
N TYR A 147 3.91 10.80 1.19
CA TYR A 147 4.35 9.61 1.92
C TYR A 147 3.72 9.52 3.31
N ILE A 148 3.77 10.59 4.10
CA ILE A 148 3.23 10.60 5.46
C ILE A 148 1.71 10.39 5.44
N ASP A 149 0.97 11.07 4.56
CA ASP A 149 -0.47 10.88 4.39
C ASP A 149 -0.84 9.44 4.04
N MET A 150 -0.07 8.82 3.16
CA MET A 150 -0.30 7.42 2.77
C MET A 150 0.01 6.45 3.91
N CYS A 151 0.99 6.77 4.76
CA CYS A 151 1.28 5.99 5.97
C CYS A 151 0.16 6.13 7.00
N ASP A 152 -0.31 7.35 7.27
CA ASP A 152 -1.42 7.65 8.16
C ASP A 152 -2.67 6.86 7.77
N TYR A 153 -3.06 6.96 6.50
CA TYR A 153 -4.19 6.19 5.96
C TYR A 153 -4.03 4.66 6.13
N ALA A 154 -2.81 4.14 5.92
CA ALA A 154 -2.56 2.70 6.03
C ALA A 154 -2.63 2.23 7.50
N LEU A 155 -2.13 3.03 8.43
CA LEU A 155 -2.16 2.74 9.86
C LEU A 155 -3.59 2.86 10.43
N ASP A 156 -4.34 3.88 10.05
CA ASP A 156 -5.76 4.01 10.38
C ASP A 156 -6.58 2.83 9.88
N TYR A 157 -6.36 2.42 8.63
CA TYR A 157 -7.01 1.26 8.04
C TYR A 157 -6.69 -0.02 8.83
N TYR A 158 -5.42 -0.24 9.14
CA TYR A 158 -4.98 -1.40 9.93
C TYR A 158 -5.58 -1.41 11.34
N ALA A 159 -5.67 -0.24 11.99
CA ALA A 159 -6.29 -0.09 13.31
C ALA A 159 -7.80 -0.37 13.28
N ASP A 160 -8.51 0.10 12.25
CA ASP A 160 -9.96 -0.03 12.14
C ASP A 160 -10.41 -1.45 11.74
N TYR A 161 -9.68 -2.11 10.84
CA TYR A 161 -10.07 -3.40 10.25
C TYR A 161 -9.29 -4.59 10.81
N GLY A 162 -8.13 -4.37 11.44
CA GLY A 162 -7.25 -5.43 11.94
C GLY A 162 -6.52 -6.21 10.84
N GLU A 163 -6.61 -5.74 9.61
CA GLU A 163 -5.97 -6.31 8.42
C GLU A 163 -5.29 -5.19 7.62
N PRO A 164 -4.05 -5.38 7.11
CA PRO A 164 -3.36 -4.37 6.31
C PRO A 164 -4.01 -4.22 4.93
N ILE A 165 -3.75 -3.09 4.27
CA ILE A 165 -4.13 -2.92 2.86
C ILE A 165 -3.27 -3.85 2.01
N ASP A 166 -3.94 -4.72 1.22
CA ASP A 166 -3.29 -5.69 0.34
C ASP A 166 -4.11 -5.89 -0.94
N VAL A 167 -3.55 -6.61 -1.91
CA VAL A 167 -4.15 -6.92 -3.22
C VAL A 167 -5.60 -7.43 -3.11
N ASP A 168 -5.88 -8.22 -2.08
CA ASP A 168 -7.19 -8.88 -1.92
C ASP A 168 -8.28 -7.97 -1.32
N ASN A 169 -7.91 -6.86 -0.64
CA ASN A 169 -8.87 -5.99 0.06
C ASN A 169 -8.87 -4.52 -0.42
N ASP A 170 -7.93 -4.13 -1.27
CA ASP A 170 -7.88 -2.81 -1.89
C ASP A 170 -8.84 -2.73 -3.10
N ILE A 171 -10.14 -2.71 -2.81
CA ILE A 171 -11.18 -2.62 -3.84
C ILE A 171 -11.59 -1.16 -3.99
N GLY A 172 -11.06 -0.50 -5.00
CA GLY A 172 -11.45 0.85 -5.37
C GLY A 172 -12.91 0.95 -5.82
N LEU A 173 -13.51 2.13 -5.63
CA LEU A 173 -14.85 2.44 -6.16
C LEU A 173 -14.93 2.23 -7.68
N GLU A 174 -13.82 2.40 -8.39
CA GLU A 174 -13.71 2.20 -9.84
C GLU A 174 -13.85 0.72 -10.20
N ASP A 175 -13.24 -0.17 -9.43
CA ASP A 175 -13.33 -1.63 -9.64
C ASP A 175 -14.75 -2.13 -9.42
N LEU A 176 -15.43 -1.60 -8.40
CA LEU A 176 -16.83 -1.91 -8.14
C LEU A 176 -17.74 -1.43 -9.29
N LEU A 177 -17.49 -0.25 -9.86
CA LEU A 177 -18.23 0.27 -11.01
C LEU A 177 -17.97 -0.57 -12.26
N ILE A 178 -16.73 -0.95 -12.53
CA ILE A 178 -16.35 -1.82 -13.66
C ILE A 178 -17.00 -3.19 -13.49
N ALA A 179 -16.93 -3.77 -12.30
CA ALA A 179 -17.55 -5.06 -11.96
C ALA A 179 -19.08 -5.05 -12.13
N MET A 180 -19.75 -3.90 -11.94
CA MET A 180 -21.19 -3.77 -12.19
C MET A 180 -21.54 -3.49 -13.66
N ILE A 181 -20.82 -2.60 -14.33
CA ILE A 181 -21.15 -2.14 -15.69
C ILE A 181 -20.88 -3.24 -16.71
N PHE A 182 -19.81 -3.99 -16.55
CA PHE A 182 -19.40 -5.01 -17.53
C PHE A 182 -20.41 -6.16 -17.67
N PRO A 183 -20.91 -6.80 -16.58
CA PRO A 183 -21.95 -7.85 -16.71
C PRO A 183 -23.28 -7.31 -17.23
N LEU A 184 -23.66 -6.07 -16.84
CA LEU A 184 -24.87 -5.42 -17.32
C LEU A 184 -24.80 -5.16 -18.84
N GLY A 185 -23.67 -4.72 -19.35
CA GLY A 185 -23.43 -4.50 -20.77
C GLY A 185 -23.55 -5.79 -21.58
N ILE A 186 -22.93 -6.88 -21.10
CA ILE A 186 -22.99 -8.19 -21.73
C ILE A 186 -24.44 -8.73 -21.72
N SER A 187 -25.13 -8.63 -20.60
CA SER A 187 -26.51 -9.12 -20.48
C SER A 187 -27.47 -8.35 -21.41
N ALA A 188 -27.34 -7.02 -21.48
CA ALA A 188 -28.11 -6.20 -22.39
C ALA A 188 -27.85 -6.54 -23.86
N PHE A 189 -26.59 -6.81 -24.22
CA PHE A 189 -26.19 -7.20 -25.57
C PHE A 189 -26.80 -8.56 -25.95
N ILE A 190 -26.76 -9.53 -25.07
CA ILE A 190 -27.38 -10.85 -25.27
C ILE A 190 -28.89 -10.73 -25.43
N CYS A 191 -29.54 -9.91 -24.56
CA CYS A 191 -30.98 -9.65 -24.66
C CYS A 191 -31.36 -8.98 -25.99
N LEU A 192 -30.55 -8.05 -26.49
CA LEU A 192 -30.77 -7.42 -27.79
C LEU A 192 -30.68 -8.43 -28.95
N ILE A 193 -29.69 -9.32 -28.93
CA ILE A 193 -29.55 -10.40 -29.94
C ILE A 193 -30.78 -11.31 -29.92
N LEU A 194 -31.21 -11.73 -28.72
CA LEU A 194 -32.39 -12.59 -28.57
C LEU A 194 -33.67 -11.87 -29.02
N TYR A 195 -33.82 -10.61 -28.67
CA TYR A 195 -34.97 -9.78 -29.10
C TYR A 195 -35.05 -9.65 -30.64
N HIS A 196 -33.90 -9.42 -31.30
CA HIS A 196 -33.85 -9.38 -32.76
C HIS A 196 -34.13 -10.75 -33.42
N ARG A 197 -33.65 -11.86 -32.81
CA ARG A 197 -33.97 -13.21 -33.29
C ARG A 197 -35.44 -13.56 -33.12
N MET A 198 -36.09 -13.17 -32.04
CA MET A 198 -37.50 -13.43 -31.79
C MET A 198 -38.41 -12.69 -32.77
N LYS A 199 -38.02 -11.48 -33.26
CA LYS A 199 -38.79 -10.77 -34.30
C LYS A 199 -38.83 -11.49 -35.61
N THR A 200 -37.74 -12.20 -35.98
CA THR A 200 -37.68 -13.00 -37.22
C THR A 200 -38.45 -14.32 -37.10
N ALA A 201 -38.60 -14.89 -35.90
CA ALA A 201 -39.35 -16.12 -35.69
C ALA A 201 -40.88 -15.92 -35.82
N ARG A 202 -41.42 -14.70 -35.64
CA ARG A 202 -42.85 -14.41 -35.78
C ARG A 202 -43.35 -14.32 -37.23
N GLN A 203 -42.45 -14.22 -38.21
CA GLN A 203 -42.83 -14.12 -39.63
C GLN A 203 -42.89 -15.47 -40.36
N LYS A 204 -42.64 -16.60 -39.71
CA LYS A 204 -42.64 -17.95 -40.34
C LYS A 204 -43.82 -18.83 -39.97
N THR A 205 -44.96 -18.27 -39.55
CA THR A 205 -46.16 -19.04 -39.22
C THR A 205 -46.99 -19.45 -40.44
N GLU A 206 -46.58 -19.12 -41.67
CA GLU A 206 -47.34 -19.45 -42.91
C GLU A 206 -46.45 -20.14 -43.95
N ALA A 207 -45.68 -21.13 -43.54
CA ALA A 207 -44.89 -21.94 -44.48
C ALA A 207 -45.65 -23.15 -45.06
N ASP A 208 -46.84 -23.47 -44.55
CA ASP A 208 -47.63 -24.58 -44.97
C ASP A 208 -48.31 -24.38 -46.36
N GLU A 209 -48.38 -23.13 -46.80
CA GLU A 209 -48.99 -22.79 -48.11
C GLU A 209 -48.05 -22.97 -49.30
N TYR A 210 -46.74 -23.19 -49.06
CA TYR A 210 -45.76 -23.29 -50.16
C TYR A 210 -45.37 -24.72 -50.55
N MET A 211 -45.96 -25.77 -49.95
CA MET A 211 -45.68 -27.15 -50.32
C MET A 211 -46.94 -28.05 -50.40
N PRO A 212 -47.83 -27.80 -51.35
CA PRO A 212 -48.84 -28.80 -51.58
C PRO A 212 -48.22 -29.99 -52.33
N GLY A 213 -48.08 -31.14 -51.68
CA GLY A 213 -47.76 -32.39 -52.34
C GLY A 213 -46.36 -32.94 -52.16
N PHE A 214 -45.58 -32.55 -51.18
CA PHE A 214 -44.27 -33.15 -50.90
C PHE A 214 -44.40 -34.39 -50.04
N THR A 215 -44.25 -35.54 -50.61
CA THR A 215 -44.17 -36.85 -49.92
C THR A 215 -42.71 -37.28 -49.83
N LEU A 216 -42.11 -37.21 -48.63
CA LEU A 216 -40.79 -37.74 -48.34
C LEU A 216 -40.81 -39.29 -48.49
N ARG A 217 -40.18 -39.80 -49.52
CA ARG A 217 -40.10 -41.26 -49.81
C ARG A 217 -39.13 -41.96 -48.86
N VAL A 218 -38.16 -41.23 -48.25
CA VAL A 218 -37.23 -41.79 -47.25
C VAL A 218 -36.87 -40.68 -46.29
N LYS A 219 -37.27 -40.81 -45.01
CA LYS A 219 -36.86 -39.97 -43.93
C LYS A 219 -35.73 -40.70 -43.19
N ARG A 220 -34.47 -40.39 -43.56
CA ARG A 220 -33.30 -40.92 -42.86
C ARG A 220 -32.38 -39.78 -42.51
N ASP A 221 -32.34 -39.52 -41.23
CA ASP A 221 -31.31 -38.62 -40.63
C ASP A 221 -30.04 -39.46 -40.41
N ARG A 222 -28.96 -39.13 -41.09
CA ARG A 222 -27.68 -39.80 -40.95
C ARG A 222 -26.68 -38.81 -40.43
N TYR A 223 -26.43 -38.91 -39.14
CA TYR A 223 -25.31 -38.21 -38.48
C TYR A 223 -23.99 -38.68 -39.08
N THR A 224 -23.18 -37.77 -39.62
CA THR A 224 -21.95 -38.15 -40.33
C THR A 224 -20.72 -38.07 -39.47
N HIS A 225 -20.50 -37.03 -38.74
CA HIS A 225 -19.51 -36.92 -37.66
C HIS A 225 -19.43 -35.47 -37.13
N THR A 226 -18.92 -35.32 -35.89
CA THR A 226 -18.55 -34.04 -35.35
C THR A 226 -17.02 -33.97 -35.29
N THR A 227 -16.41 -32.99 -35.98
CA THR A 227 -14.99 -32.73 -35.80
C THR A 227 -14.85 -31.75 -34.64
N ARG A 228 -14.15 -32.16 -33.62
CA ARG A 228 -13.85 -31.32 -32.45
C ARG A 228 -12.35 -31.05 -32.46
N GLU A 229 -11.99 -29.87 -32.90
CA GLU A 229 -10.62 -29.38 -32.78
C GLU A 229 -10.45 -28.74 -31.41
N ARG A 230 -9.50 -29.21 -30.64
CA ARG A 230 -9.19 -28.72 -29.32
C ARG A 230 -7.81 -28.07 -29.37
N THR A 231 -7.78 -26.75 -29.52
CA THR A 231 -6.55 -25.99 -29.35
C THR A 231 -6.31 -25.84 -27.86
N TYR A 232 -5.19 -26.35 -27.36
CA TYR A 232 -4.75 -26.16 -26.00
C TYR A 232 -4.03 -24.83 -25.97
N ASP A 233 -4.64 -23.84 -25.32
CA ASP A 233 -4.02 -22.58 -24.98
C ASP A 233 -3.52 -22.69 -23.53
N PRO A 234 -2.20 -22.77 -23.29
CA PRO A 234 -1.70 -22.83 -21.93
C PRO A 234 -1.99 -21.48 -21.24
N PRO A 235 -2.50 -21.47 -20.00
CA PRO A 235 -2.69 -20.24 -19.27
C PRO A 235 -1.35 -19.52 -19.17
N GLN A 236 -1.32 -18.27 -19.59
CA GLN A 236 -0.21 -17.36 -19.26
C GLN A 236 -0.11 -17.34 -17.74
N LYS A 237 1.09 -17.62 -17.23
CA LYS A 237 1.40 -17.35 -15.84
C LYS A 237 1.39 -15.82 -15.68
N GLU A 238 0.27 -15.31 -15.22
CA GLU A 238 0.26 -14.01 -14.58
C GLU A 238 1.14 -14.14 -13.34
N SER A 239 2.15 -13.29 -13.24
CA SER A 239 2.90 -13.15 -12.02
C SER A 239 1.99 -12.44 -11.02
N HIS A 240 1.21 -13.22 -10.27
CA HIS A 240 0.54 -12.69 -9.11
C HIS A 240 1.64 -12.31 -8.11
N SER A 241 1.72 -11.03 -7.77
CA SER A 241 2.35 -10.64 -6.52
C SER A 241 1.56 -11.39 -5.43
N SER A 242 2.21 -12.27 -4.71
CA SER A 242 1.59 -12.91 -3.55
C SER A 242 1.38 -11.81 -2.52
N GLY A 243 0.12 -11.60 -2.09
CA GLY A 243 -0.18 -10.68 -1.00
C GLY A 243 0.65 -10.97 0.26
N GLY A 244 0.78 -9.97 1.13
CA GLY A 244 1.57 -10.06 2.34
C GLY A 244 2.87 -9.26 2.29
N SER A 245 3.67 -9.38 3.33
CA SER A 245 4.95 -8.69 3.47
C SER A 245 6.11 -9.68 3.36
N SER A 246 7.11 -9.35 2.56
CA SER A 246 8.37 -10.08 2.55
C SER A 246 9.28 -9.57 3.66
N VAL A 247 9.92 -10.49 4.38
CA VAL A 247 10.76 -10.15 5.54
C VAL A 247 12.11 -10.80 5.38
N ASP A 248 13.17 -10.02 5.56
CA ASP A 248 14.55 -10.49 5.57
C ASP A 248 14.87 -11.29 6.85
N SER A 249 15.99 -11.98 6.85
CA SER A 249 16.43 -12.80 8.00
C SER A 249 16.72 -11.98 9.26
N ASP A 250 16.87 -10.67 9.14
CA ASP A 250 17.11 -9.70 10.22
C ASP A 250 15.82 -9.00 10.70
N GLY A 251 14.64 -9.39 10.17
CA GLY A 251 13.33 -8.92 10.61
C GLY A 251 12.82 -7.68 9.89
N PHE A 252 13.56 -7.16 8.89
CA PHE A 252 13.10 -6.02 8.10
C PHE A 252 12.27 -6.45 6.90
N GLY A 253 11.14 -5.74 6.68
CA GLY A 253 10.35 -5.77 5.46
C GLY A 253 10.62 -4.54 4.59
N GLY A 254 9.80 -4.34 3.55
CA GLY A 254 9.86 -3.17 2.68
C GLY A 254 10.41 -3.45 1.29
N SER A 255 10.61 -2.38 0.51
CA SER A 255 11.08 -2.47 -0.87
C SER A 255 12.58 -2.77 -0.99
N SER A 256 13.00 -3.14 -2.19
CA SER A 256 14.42 -3.17 -2.54
C SER A 256 14.99 -1.77 -2.85
N GLY A 257 14.11 -0.77 -2.90
CA GLY A 257 14.43 0.58 -3.31
C GLY A 257 14.63 0.72 -4.81
N GLY A 258 14.79 1.96 -5.24
CA GLY A 258 14.97 2.31 -6.65
C GLY A 258 15.82 3.54 -6.86
N SER A 259 15.79 4.06 -8.07
CA SER A 259 16.35 5.35 -8.48
C SER A 259 15.32 6.11 -9.32
N PHE A 260 15.37 7.43 -9.27
CA PHE A 260 14.41 8.34 -9.91
C PHE A 260 15.10 9.39 -10.79
#